data_81aefe602e9683780ce66183feffed9a
#
_entry.id   81aefe602e9683780ce66183feffed9a
#
_cell.length_a   1.000
_cell.length_b   1.000
_cell.length_c   1.000
_cell.angle_alpha   90.00
_cell.angle_beta   90.00
_cell.angle_gamma   90.00
#
_symmetry.space_group_name_H-M   'P 1'
#
loop_
_entity.id
_entity.type
_entity.pdbx_description
1 polymer ?
#
loop_
_entity_poly.entity_id
_entity_poly.type
_entity_poly.pdbx_seq_one_letter_code
_entity_poly.pdbx_strand_id
1 'polypeptide(L)'
;FPTAAGLASSASGYAALVKAASAALALDLDTAELADIARHGSGSAARSFYPGIVALQCLEQESRVVIECESVASPTDWPLVVVVAITSTQMKATGSTEGMERSRLTSPYYSAWVDTHANDLEAGLRCVANRDFFQLADLSEHSCLKMHAVAQSSIPPLLYWSGATVDVMRRIQELRADKVPVFFTVDAGPQVKAVCLPECVEEVSHELAAMPGVIDVLVAPL
;
A
#
# COMPACT_ATOMS: atom_id res chain seq x y z
N PHE A 1 0.78 -15.92 -4.11
CA PHE A 1 0.44 -14.88 -5.10
C PHE A 1 1.68 -14.46 -5.90
N PRO A 2 1.52 -13.76 -7.06
CA PRO A 2 2.65 -13.39 -7.91
C PRO A 2 3.68 -12.52 -7.17
N THR A 3 4.96 -12.85 -7.28
CA THR A 3 6.08 -12.08 -6.72
C THR A 3 6.57 -11.04 -7.74
N ALA A 4 7.13 -9.93 -7.26
CA ALA A 4 7.64 -8.83 -8.10
C ALA A 4 6.62 -8.19 -9.07
N ALA A 5 5.32 -8.37 -8.82
CA ALA A 5 4.22 -7.90 -9.66
C ALA A 5 3.48 -6.68 -9.09
N GLY A 6 4.04 -5.97 -8.11
CA GLY A 6 3.38 -4.83 -7.47
C GLY A 6 2.32 -5.23 -6.41
N LEU A 7 2.44 -6.45 -5.84
CA LEU A 7 1.55 -6.97 -4.79
C LEU A 7 2.21 -7.01 -3.41
N ALA A 8 3.21 -6.17 -3.17
CA ALA A 8 3.93 -6.06 -1.89
C ALA A 8 4.50 -7.39 -1.35
N SER A 9 4.86 -8.35 -2.25
CA SER A 9 5.35 -9.68 -1.88
C SER A 9 6.61 -9.66 -1.00
N SER A 10 7.43 -8.60 -1.06
CA SER A 10 8.57 -8.43 -0.17
C SER A 10 8.14 -8.22 1.29
N ALA A 11 7.06 -7.50 1.53
CA ALA A 11 6.58 -7.24 2.89
C ALA A 11 6.21 -8.54 3.61
N SER A 12 5.30 -9.33 3.02
CA SER A 12 4.88 -10.61 3.59
C SER A 12 6.01 -11.64 3.62
N GLY A 13 6.89 -11.63 2.60
CA GLY A 13 8.02 -12.54 2.51
C GLY A 13 9.04 -12.32 3.65
N TYR A 14 9.46 -11.08 3.91
CA TYR A 14 10.38 -10.78 5.00
C TYR A 14 9.75 -10.98 6.38
N ALA A 15 8.48 -10.63 6.55
CA ALA A 15 7.77 -10.91 7.80
C ALA A 15 7.72 -12.42 8.10
N ALA A 16 7.37 -13.24 7.10
CA ALA A 16 7.34 -14.69 7.24
C ALA A 16 8.74 -15.27 7.51
N LEU A 17 9.77 -14.77 6.82
CA LEU A 17 11.16 -15.20 7.01
C LEU A 17 11.64 -14.91 8.43
N VAL A 18 11.44 -13.70 8.94
CA VAL A 18 11.86 -13.31 10.29
C VAL A 18 11.13 -14.14 11.34
N LYS A 19 9.83 -14.34 11.19
CA LYS A 19 9.05 -15.19 12.11
C LYS A 19 9.53 -16.63 12.11
N ALA A 20 9.79 -17.20 10.94
CA ALA A 20 10.30 -18.54 10.82
C ALA A 20 11.73 -18.70 11.39
N ALA A 21 12.62 -17.75 11.14
CA ALA A 21 13.98 -17.73 11.67
C ALA A 21 13.99 -17.60 13.19
N SER A 22 13.19 -16.71 13.76
CA SER A 22 13.03 -16.54 15.21
C SER A 22 12.60 -17.86 15.87
N ALA A 23 11.58 -18.52 15.29
CA ALA A 23 11.10 -19.80 15.79
C ALA A 23 12.16 -20.91 15.68
N ALA A 24 12.88 -20.99 14.56
CA ALA A 24 13.93 -21.99 14.34
C ALA A 24 15.13 -21.84 15.27
N LEU A 25 15.43 -20.60 15.67
CA LEU A 25 16.53 -20.26 16.58
C LEU A 25 16.09 -20.21 18.06
N ALA A 26 14.81 -20.51 18.34
CA ALA A 26 14.19 -20.41 19.66
C ALA A 26 14.41 -19.03 20.34
N LEU A 27 14.32 -17.95 19.56
CA LEU A 27 14.42 -16.59 20.07
C LEU A 27 13.07 -16.16 20.64
N ASP A 28 13.07 -15.61 21.84
CA ASP A 28 11.89 -15.06 22.49
C ASP A 28 11.77 -13.56 22.16
N LEU A 29 11.37 -13.28 20.93
CA LEU A 29 11.20 -11.92 20.42
C LEU A 29 9.72 -11.53 20.43
N ASP A 30 9.44 -10.32 20.89
CA ASP A 30 8.10 -9.76 20.81
C ASP A 30 7.74 -9.28 19.39
N THR A 31 6.49 -8.83 19.22
CA THR A 31 6.00 -8.38 17.91
C THR A 31 6.74 -7.14 17.40
N ALA A 32 7.13 -6.22 18.27
CA ALA A 32 7.84 -5.00 17.89
C ALA A 32 9.27 -5.31 17.45
N GLU A 33 9.96 -6.23 18.15
CA GLU A 33 11.30 -6.70 17.80
C GLU A 33 11.29 -7.43 16.45
N LEU A 34 10.30 -8.31 16.21
CA LEU A 34 10.15 -9.00 14.93
C LEU A 34 9.88 -7.98 13.79
N ALA A 35 9.05 -6.99 14.04
CA ALA A 35 8.74 -5.93 13.07
C ALA A 35 9.98 -5.08 12.76
N ASP A 36 10.78 -4.71 13.77
CA ASP A 36 12.01 -3.94 13.59
C ASP A 36 13.04 -4.73 12.77
N ILE A 37 13.22 -6.03 13.03
CA ILE A 37 14.11 -6.87 12.23
C ILE A 37 13.63 -6.96 10.78
N ALA A 38 12.34 -7.20 10.57
CA ALA A 38 11.78 -7.41 9.22
C ALA A 38 11.90 -6.17 8.32
N ARG A 39 11.80 -4.96 8.89
CA ARG A 39 11.93 -3.72 8.10
C ARG A 39 13.29 -3.55 7.44
N HIS A 40 14.35 -4.15 7.97
CA HIS A 40 15.67 -4.10 7.35
C HIS A 40 15.72 -4.85 6.00
N GLY A 41 14.83 -5.83 5.80
CA GLY A 41 14.66 -6.49 4.50
C GLY A 41 13.68 -5.75 3.58
N SER A 42 12.61 -5.22 4.16
CA SER A 42 11.61 -4.41 3.45
C SER A 42 10.92 -3.48 4.45
N GLY A 43 10.99 -2.16 4.25
CA GLY A 43 10.43 -1.17 5.19
C GLY A 43 8.94 -1.39 5.48
N SER A 44 8.17 -1.88 4.52
CA SER A 44 6.75 -2.19 4.70
C SER A 44 6.49 -3.50 5.47
N ALA A 45 7.50 -4.38 5.66
CA ALA A 45 7.33 -5.68 6.32
C ALA A 45 6.96 -5.55 7.80
N ALA A 46 7.35 -4.46 8.45
CA ALA A 46 6.99 -4.21 9.84
C ALA A 46 5.47 -4.26 10.09
N ARG A 47 4.68 -3.68 9.18
CA ARG A 47 3.22 -3.67 9.30
C ARG A 47 2.58 -5.05 9.18
N SER A 48 3.26 -6.01 8.53
CA SER A 48 2.73 -7.37 8.33
C SER A 48 2.64 -8.22 9.59
N PHE A 49 3.13 -7.71 10.73
CA PHE A 49 2.99 -8.35 12.04
C PHE A 49 1.74 -7.91 12.80
N TYR A 50 1.03 -6.90 12.32
CA TYR A 50 -0.12 -6.30 12.97
C TYR A 50 -1.38 -6.49 12.12
N PRO A 51 -2.55 -6.77 12.74
CA PRO A 51 -3.80 -6.93 12.01
C PRO A 51 -4.46 -5.59 11.66
N GLY A 52 -5.28 -5.60 10.63
CA GLY A 52 -6.14 -4.47 10.26
C GLY A 52 -5.39 -3.27 9.69
N ILE A 53 -5.87 -2.08 10.01
CA ILE A 53 -5.24 -0.83 9.58
C ILE A 53 -4.11 -0.49 10.53
N VAL A 54 -2.90 -0.34 10.00
CA VAL A 54 -1.68 -0.17 10.79
C VAL A 54 -1.03 1.18 10.49
N ALA A 55 -0.85 1.99 11.51
CA ALA A 55 0.03 3.15 11.46
C ALA A 55 1.49 2.71 11.63
N LEU A 56 2.39 3.27 10.83
CA LEU A 56 3.83 3.13 10.98
C LEU A 56 4.44 4.52 11.05
N GLN A 57 5.17 4.79 12.12
CA GLN A 57 5.90 6.03 12.33
C GLN A 57 7.40 5.75 12.41
N CYS A 58 8.19 6.64 11.83
CA CYS A 58 9.65 6.63 11.98
C CYS A 58 10.02 7.76 12.95
N LEU A 59 10.58 7.40 14.08
CA LEU A 59 11.00 8.34 15.12
C LEU A 59 12.53 8.38 15.17
N GLU A 60 13.09 9.59 15.28
CA GLU A 60 14.50 9.75 15.58
C GLU A 60 14.70 9.78 17.09
N GLN A 61 15.37 8.75 17.61
CA GLN A 61 15.74 8.66 19.04
C GLN A 61 17.25 8.47 19.15
N GLU A 62 17.96 9.37 19.83
CA GLU A 62 19.39 9.27 20.15
C GLU A 62 20.27 8.85 18.94
N SER A 63 20.05 9.45 17.77
CA SER A 63 20.75 9.16 16.51
C SER A 63 20.42 7.79 15.89
N ARG A 64 19.33 7.16 16.30
CA ARG A 64 18.77 5.94 15.69
C ARG A 64 17.36 6.24 15.14
N VAL A 65 17.06 5.61 14.01
CA VAL A 65 15.67 5.58 13.51
C VAL A 65 14.99 4.38 14.15
N VAL A 66 14.03 4.65 15.01
CA VAL A 66 13.13 3.65 15.60
C VAL A 66 11.82 3.69 14.84
N ILE A 67 11.24 2.54 14.56
CA ILE A 67 9.89 2.45 14.01
C ILE A 67 8.91 2.09 15.12
N GLU A 68 7.76 2.74 15.09
CA GLU A 68 6.61 2.34 15.87
C GLU A 68 5.50 1.90 14.94
N CYS A 69 4.97 0.69 15.16
CA CYS A 69 3.81 0.17 14.45
C CYS A 69 2.68 -0.04 15.45
N GLU A 70 1.51 0.49 15.10
CA GLU A 70 0.30 0.37 15.90
C GLU A 70 -0.89 -0.03 15.01
N SER A 71 -1.67 -1.03 15.45
CA SER A 71 -2.96 -1.33 14.83
C SER A 71 -3.98 -0.28 15.29
N VAL A 72 -4.38 0.61 14.38
CA VAL A 72 -5.29 1.74 14.68
C VAL A 72 -6.76 1.40 14.45
N ALA A 73 -7.04 0.32 13.74
CA ALA A 73 -8.37 -0.29 13.66
C ALA A 73 -8.24 -1.78 13.37
N SER A 74 -8.94 -2.59 14.14
CA SER A 74 -8.98 -4.03 13.88
C SER A 74 -9.91 -4.36 12.70
N PRO A 75 -9.77 -5.54 12.06
CA PRO A 75 -10.67 -5.98 10.99
C PRO A 75 -12.14 -6.08 11.44
N THR A 76 -12.39 -6.28 12.73
CA THR A 76 -13.74 -6.34 13.30
C THR A 76 -14.34 -4.98 13.62
N ASP A 77 -13.49 -3.98 13.90
CA ASP A 77 -13.94 -2.63 14.21
C ASP A 77 -14.36 -1.86 12.96
N TRP A 78 -13.59 -2.01 11.89
CA TRP A 78 -13.88 -1.41 10.60
C TRP A 78 -13.46 -2.36 9.47
N PRO A 79 -14.34 -3.28 9.07
CA PRO A 79 -14.03 -4.24 8.03
C PRO A 79 -13.91 -3.52 6.68
N LEU A 80 -12.73 -3.63 6.08
CA LEU A 80 -12.46 -3.20 4.72
C LEU A 80 -12.03 -4.40 3.90
N VAL A 81 -12.29 -4.36 2.60
CA VAL A 81 -11.91 -5.42 1.67
C VAL A 81 -11.11 -4.82 0.52
N VAL A 82 -10.07 -5.51 0.13
CA VAL A 82 -9.23 -5.15 -1.02
C VAL A 82 -9.59 -6.04 -2.20
N VAL A 83 -10.04 -5.43 -3.28
CA VAL A 83 -10.26 -6.06 -4.59
C VAL A 83 -9.10 -5.66 -5.49
N VAL A 84 -8.26 -6.61 -5.87
CA VAL A 84 -7.06 -6.34 -6.66
C VAL A 84 -7.32 -6.66 -8.13
N ALA A 85 -7.30 -5.65 -8.99
CA ALA A 85 -7.31 -5.83 -10.43
C ALA A 85 -5.90 -6.16 -10.93
N ILE A 86 -5.70 -7.37 -11.44
CA ILE A 86 -4.46 -7.83 -12.05
C ILE A 86 -4.43 -7.38 -13.52
N THR A 87 -3.59 -6.42 -13.85
CA THR A 87 -3.48 -5.86 -15.19
C THR A 87 -2.24 -6.35 -15.94
N SER A 88 -1.32 -7.05 -15.27
CA SER A 88 -0.14 -7.64 -15.89
C SER A 88 0.41 -8.78 -15.05
N THR A 89 0.94 -9.81 -15.72
CA THR A 89 1.71 -10.89 -15.10
C THR A 89 3.22 -10.70 -15.26
N GLN A 90 3.64 -9.64 -15.93
CA GLN A 90 5.06 -9.37 -16.17
C GLN A 90 5.75 -8.85 -14.91
N MET A 91 6.99 -9.26 -14.74
CA MET A 91 7.85 -8.68 -13.69
C MET A 91 8.18 -7.23 -14.06
N LYS A 92 8.12 -6.35 -13.08
CA LYS A 92 8.51 -4.95 -13.24
C LYS A 92 10.01 -4.82 -13.52
N ALA A 93 10.36 -3.89 -14.40
CA ALA A 93 11.76 -3.66 -14.83
C ALA A 93 12.63 -3.07 -13.70
N THR A 94 12.04 -2.29 -12.81
CA THR A 94 12.74 -1.62 -11.69
C THR A 94 12.10 -2.03 -10.36
N GLY A 95 12.92 -2.53 -9.44
CA GLY A 95 12.49 -2.89 -8.09
C GLY A 95 12.05 -1.67 -7.28
N SER A 96 11.22 -1.88 -6.25
CA SER A 96 10.72 -0.77 -5.42
C SER A 96 11.85 -0.02 -4.70
N THR A 97 12.83 -0.73 -4.14
CA THR A 97 13.96 -0.12 -3.41
C THR A 97 14.82 0.73 -4.33
N GLU A 98 15.18 0.19 -5.52
CA GLU A 98 15.92 0.95 -6.52
C GLU A 98 15.13 2.17 -7.01
N GLY A 99 13.83 1.98 -7.25
CA GLY A 99 12.95 3.05 -7.71
C GLY A 99 12.81 4.17 -6.68
N MET A 100 12.66 3.84 -5.39
CA MET A 100 12.60 4.83 -4.32
C MET A 100 13.91 5.61 -4.18
N GLU A 101 15.06 4.95 -4.26
CA GLU A 101 16.35 5.62 -4.16
C GLU A 101 16.60 6.54 -5.36
N ARG A 102 16.26 6.10 -6.57
CA ARG A 102 16.30 6.95 -7.76
C ARG A 102 15.41 8.19 -7.60
N SER A 103 14.19 7.99 -7.13
CA SER A 103 13.24 9.08 -6.89
C SER A 103 13.76 10.07 -5.85
N ARG A 104 14.33 9.58 -4.76
CA ARG A 104 14.93 10.40 -3.70
C ARG A 104 16.06 11.29 -4.24
N LEU A 105 16.89 10.75 -5.11
CA LEU A 105 18.07 11.46 -5.64
C LEU A 105 17.76 12.42 -6.78
N THR A 106 16.69 12.17 -7.55
CA THR A 106 16.51 12.83 -8.85
C THR A 106 15.18 13.52 -9.05
N SER A 107 14.13 13.16 -8.27
CA SER A 107 12.82 13.79 -8.42
C SER A 107 12.80 15.19 -7.75
N PRO A 108 12.40 16.23 -8.48
CA PRO A 108 12.28 17.59 -7.92
C PRO A 108 11.12 17.70 -6.91
N TYR A 109 10.23 16.71 -6.84
CA TYR A 109 9.07 16.69 -5.94
C TYR A 109 9.28 15.86 -4.68
N TYR A 110 10.44 15.22 -4.51
CA TYR A 110 10.68 14.31 -3.39
C TYR A 110 10.59 15.02 -2.03
N SER A 111 11.24 16.19 -1.87
CA SER A 111 11.21 16.94 -0.61
C SER A 111 9.79 17.38 -0.25
N ALA A 112 9.04 17.94 -1.21
CA ALA A 112 7.66 18.36 -0.98
C ALA A 112 6.74 17.19 -0.58
N TRP A 113 6.97 16.00 -1.13
CA TRP A 113 6.25 14.79 -0.73
C TRP A 113 6.57 14.39 0.71
N VAL A 114 7.85 14.40 1.10
CA VAL A 114 8.29 14.09 2.47
C VAL A 114 7.74 15.11 3.47
N ASP A 115 7.82 16.41 3.14
CA ASP A 115 7.38 17.50 4.03
C ASP A 115 5.87 17.46 4.35
N THR A 116 5.06 16.87 3.46
CA THR A 116 3.62 16.74 3.67
C THR A 116 3.22 15.44 4.38
N HIS A 117 4.13 14.49 4.54
CA HIS A 117 3.80 13.13 5.00
C HIS A 117 3.21 13.09 6.43
N ALA A 118 3.74 13.89 7.34
CA ALA A 118 3.25 13.94 8.72
C ALA A 118 1.78 14.39 8.80
N ASN A 119 1.42 15.40 7.99
CA ASN A 119 0.05 15.90 7.92
C ASN A 119 -0.91 14.86 7.30
N ASP A 120 -0.44 14.12 6.29
CA ASP A 120 -1.23 13.05 5.67
C ASP A 120 -1.48 11.91 6.67
N LEU A 121 -0.45 11.53 7.44
CA LEU A 121 -0.59 10.50 8.47
C LEU A 121 -1.61 10.92 9.54
N GLU A 122 -1.49 12.14 10.05
CA GLU A 122 -2.43 12.66 11.05
C GLU A 122 -3.88 12.71 10.51
N ALA A 123 -4.05 13.14 9.25
CA ALA A 123 -5.35 13.14 8.59
C ALA A 123 -5.90 11.70 8.44
N GLY A 124 -5.05 10.74 8.06
CA GLY A 124 -5.41 9.33 7.95
C GLY A 124 -5.86 8.75 9.28
N LEU A 125 -5.14 9.01 10.37
CA LEU A 125 -5.52 8.59 11.71
C LEU A 125 -6.89 9.14 12.13
N ARG A 126 -7.17 10.41 11.82
CA ARG A 126 -8.50 11.01 12.06
C ARG A 126 -9.61 10.34 11.24
N CYS A 127 -9.35 10.07 9.95
CA CYS A 127 -10.32 9.36 9.10
C CYS A 127 -10.65 7.98 9.66
N VAL A 128 -9.62 7.23 10.10
CA VAL A 128 -9.79 5.89 10.68
C VAL A 128 -10.55 5.96 12.00
N ALA A 129 -10.18 6.86 12.91
CA ALA A 129 -10.85 7.03 14.20
C ALA A 129 -12.34 7.37 14.05
N ASN A 130 -12.69 8.16 13.04
CA ASN A 130 -14.07 8.54 12.74
C ASN A 130 -14.80 7.58 11.79
N ARG A 131 -14.12 6.57 11.24
CA ARG A 131 -14.63 5.68 10.20
C ARG A 131 -15.16 6.45 8.99
N ASP A 132 -14.52 7.57 8.65
CA ASP A 132 -14.90 8.42 7.52
C ASP A 132 -14.30 7.86 6.23
N PHE A 133 -15.07 6.98 5.57
CA PHE A 133 -14.62 6.28 4.37
C PHE A 133 -14.29 7.24 3.23
N PHE A 134 -15.12 8.25 3.00
CA PHE A 134 -14.93 9.13 1.85
C PHE A 134 -13.74 10.08 2.02
N GLN A 135 -13.51 10.60 3.22
CA GLN A 135 -12.29 11.36 3.49
C GLN A 135 -11.03 10.46 3.42
N LEU A 136 -11.11 9.21 3.90
CA LEU A 136 -10.02 8.24 3.75
C LEU A 136 -9.75 7.95 2.28
N ALA A 137 -10.79 7.81 1.46
CA ALA A 137 -10.68 7.58 0.02
C ALA A 137 -9.93 8.72 -0.68
N ASP A 138 -10.35 9.96 -0.44
CA ASP A 138 -9.71 11.14 -1.04
C ASP A 138 -8.25 11.27 -0.62
N LEU A 139 -7.95 11.07 0.66
CA LEU A 139 -6.59 11.11 1.18
C LEU A 139 -5.72 9.99 0.60
N SER A 140 -6.25 8.76 0.52
CA SER A 140 -5.51 7.60 0.04
C SER A 140 -5.15 7.72 -1.44
N GLU A 141 -6.09 8.15 -2.27
CA GLU A 141 -5.84 8.40 -3.69
C GLU A 141 -4.87 9.56 -3.89
N HIS A 142 -5.01 10.65 -3.13
CA HIS A 142 -4.07 11.76 -3.18
C HIS A 142 -2.66 11.34 -2.80
N SER A 143 -2.49 10.57 -1.72
CA SER A 143 -1.20 10.03 -1.28
C SER A 143 -0.57 9.09 -2.32
N CYS A 144 -1.39 8.20 -2.90
CA CYS A 144 -0.97 7.34 -4.00
C CYS A 144 -0.45 8.14 -5.20
N LEU A 145 -1.22 9.14 -5.65
CA LEU A 145 -0.86 9.98 -6.78
C LEU A 145 0.40 10.81 -6.53
N LYS A 146 0.60 11.33 -5.30
CA LYS A 146 1.84 12.02 -4.92
C LYS A 146 3.06 11.12 -5.07
N MET A 147 3.00 9.89 -4.56
CA MET A 147 4.10 8.93 -4.69
C MET A 147 4.42 8.63 -6.16
N HIS A 148 3.41 8.45 -7.00
CA HIS A 148 3.62 8.21 -8.42
C HIS A 148 4.13 9.45 -9.17
N ALA A 149 3.73 10.66 -8.80
CA ALA A 149 4.28 11.89 -9.37
C ALA A 149 5.79 12.02 -9.08
N VAL A 150 6.21 11.65 -7.87
CA VAL A 150 7.64 11.58 -7.51
C VAL A 150 8.38 10.54 -8.34
N ALA A 151 7.80 9.35 -8.54
CA ALA A 151 8.40 8.30 -9.35
C ALA A 151 8.50 8.69 -10.84
N GLN A 152 7.45 9.25 -11.40
CA GLN A 152 7.38 9.64 -12.82
C GLN A 152 8.30 10.81 -13.16
N SER A 153 8.59 11.69 -12.21
CA SER A 153 9.51 12.84 -12.37
C SER A 153 10.96 12.51 -12.04
N SER A 154 11.29 11.28 -11.70
CA SER A 154 12.68 10.85 -11.47
C SER A 154 13.48 10.78 -12.80
N ILE A 155 14.80 10.74 -12.71
CA ILE A 155 15.70 10.67 -13.86
C ILE A 155 16.59 9.41 -13.76
N PRO A 156 16.44 8.44 -14.68
CA PRO A 156 15.37 8.29 -15.68
C PRO A 156 14.00 8.07 -15.05
N PRO A 157 12.89 8.40 -15.75
CA PRO A 157 11.55 8.32 -15.19
C PRO A 157 11.15 6.88 -14.87
N LEU A 158 10.32 6.73 -13.84
CA LEU A 158 9.74 5.45 -13.44
C LEU A 158 8.24 5.47 -13.72
N LEU A 159 7.82 4.71 -14.71
CA LEU A 159 6.42 4.57 -15.08
C LEU A 159 5.96 3.15 -14.73
N TYR A 160 5.25 3.03 -13.61
CA TYR A 160 4.71 1.75 -13.16
C TYR A 160 3.35 1.41 -13.76
N TRP A 161 2.65 2.41 -14.30
CA TRP A 161 1.29 2.28 -14.81
C TRP A 161 1.27 1.84 -16.26
N SER A 162 0.30 1.00 -16.59
CA SER A 162 -0.13 0.70 -17.95
C SER A 162 -1.40 1.49 -18.32
N GLY A 163 -1.84 1.41 -19.58
CA GLY A 163 -3.14 1.94 -19.95
C GLY A 163 -4.27 1.36 -19.11
N ALA A 164 -4.28 0.03 -18.93
CA ALA A 164 -5.27 -0.65 -18.10
C ALA A 164 -5.25 -0.19 -16.63
N THR A 165 -4.07 0.13 -16.06
CA THR A 165 -3.96 0.71 -14.72
C THR A 165 -4.77 2.00 -14.62
N VAL A 166 -4.60 2.91 -15.58
CA VAL A 166 -5.29 4.21 -15.60
C VAL A 166 -6.79 4.03 -15.81
N ASP A 167 -7.18 3.13 -16.71
CA ASP A 167 -8.60 2.86 -16.99
C ASP A 167 -9.32 2.30 -15.75
N VAL A 168 -8.70 1.37 -15.03
CA VAL A 168 -9.23 0.84 -13.77
C VAL A 168 -9.34 1.94 -12.70
N MET A 169 -8.33 2.79 -12.55
CA MET A 169 -8.39 3.92 -11.59
C MET A 169 -9.57 4.86 -11.91
N ARG A 170 -9.80 5.17 -13.19
CA ARG A 170 -10.94 5.98 -13.63
C ARG A 170 -12.27 5.31 -13.32
N ARG A 171 -12.38 3.98 -13.59
CA ARG A 171 -13.61 3.25 -13.27
C ARG A 171 -13.93 3.28 -11.77
N ILE A 172 -12.93 3.14 -10.91
CA ILE A 172 -13.12 3.26 -9.46
C ILE A 172 -13.61 4.65 -9.07
N GLN A 173 -13.08 5.70 -9.69
CA GLN A 173 -13.57 7.06 -9.44
C GLN A 173 -15.03 7.28 -9.91
N GLU A 174 -15.42 6.69 -11.04
CA GLU A 174 -16.81 6.70 -11.51
C GLU A 174 -17.74 5.99 -10.51
N LEU A 175 -17.38 4.77 -10.07
CA LEU A 175 -18.15 4.05 -9.05
C LEU A 175 -18.32 4.89 -7.77
N ARG A 176 -17.24 5.55 -7.32
CA ARG A 176 -17.34 6.44 -6.15
C ARG A 176 -18.24 7.66 -6.40
N ALA A 177 -18.25 8.22 -7.61
CA ALA A 177 -19.17 9.30 -7.98
C ALA A 177 -20.64 8.84 -7.91
N ASP A 178 -20.90 7.57 -8.25
CA ASP A 178 -22.18 6.90 -8.12
C ASP A 178 -22.51 6.43 -6.69
N LYS A 179 -21.70 6.87 -5.70
CA LYS A 179 -21.85 6.62 -4.26
C LYS A 179 -21.47 5.21 -3.80
N VAL A 180 -20.83 4.43 -4.63
CA VAL A 180 -20.20 3.16 -4.18
C VAL A 180 -19.01 3.51 -3.30
N PRO A 181 -18.93 3.03 -2.03
CA PRO A 181 -17.80 3.28 -1.15
C PRO A 181 -16.57 2.45 -1.59
N VAL A 182 -15.82 3.01 -2.52
CA VAL A 182 -14.59 2.43 -3.08
C VAL A 182 -13.57 3.51 -3.37
N PHE A 183 -12.28 3.19 -3.20
CA PHE A 183 -11.15 4.02 -3.62
C PHE A 183 -10.00 3.16 -4.11
N PHE A 184 -9.06 3.75 -4.85
CA PHE A 184 -7.90 3.00 -5.32
C PHE A 184 -6.62 3.34 -4.57
N THR A 185 -5.70 2.38 -4.58
CA THR A 185 -4.27 2.61 -4.37
C THR A 185 -3.46 1.73 -5.31
N VAL A 186 -2.27 2.21 -5.66
CA VAL A 186 -1.35 1.54 -6.59
C VAL A 186 0.06 1.61 -6.00
N ASP A 187 0.70 0.45 -5.84
CA ASP A 187 2.11 0.37 -5.41
C ASP A 187 3.07 0.53 -6.61
N ALA A 188 4.34 0.25 -6.41
CA ALA A 188 5.35 0.22 -7.48
C ALA A 188 5.13 -0.99 -8.42
N GLY A 189 4.08 -0.92 -9.22
CA GLY A 189 3.65 -1.93 -10.19
C GLY A 189 2.33 -1.52 -10.86
N PRO A 190 1.83 -2.28 -11.83
CA PRO A 190 0.65 -1.92 -12.61
C PRO A 190 -0.68 -2.32 -11.96
N GLN A 191 -0.65 -3.14 -10.89
CA GLN A 191 -1.86 -3.68 -10.28
C GLN A 191 -2.58 -2.62 -9.45
N VAL A 192 -3.90 -2.49 -9.64
CA VAL A 192 -4.74 -1.57 -8.88
C VAL A 192 -5.42 -2.29 -7.74
N LYS A 193 -5.34 -1.75 -6.53
CA LYS A 193 -6.08 -2.22 -5.37
C LYS A 193 -7.26 -1.29 -5.16
N ALA A 194 -8.46 -1.80 -5.34
CA ALA A 194 -9.70 -1.14 -4.95
C ALA A 194 -10.03 -1.52 -3.51
N VAL A 195 -10.07 -0.55 -2.62
CA VAL A 195 -10.48 -0.75 -1.23
C VAL A 195 -11.93 -0.34 -1.10
N CYS A 196 -12.78 -1.22 -0.58
CA CYS A 196 -14.22 -0.98 -0.45
C CYS A 196 -14.78 -1.55 0.85
N LEU A 197 -16.02 -1.18 1.16
CA LEU A 197 -16.78 -1.81 2.22
C LEU A 197 -17.26 -3.21 1.81
N PRO A 198 -17.46 -4.15 2.75
CA PRO A 198 -17.81 -5.53 2.45
C PRO A 198 -19.05 -5.68 1.55
N GLU A 199 -20.06 -4.84 1.74
CA GLU A 199 -21.31 -4.86 0.97
C GLU A 199 -21.14 -4.51 -0.51
N CYS A 200 -20.01 -3.89 -0.90
CA CYS A 200 -19.75 -3.48 -2.27
C CYS A 200 -18.78 -4.43 -3.02
N VAL A 201 -18.28 -5.46 -2.37
CA VAL A 201 -17.23 -6.34 -2.92
C VAL A 201 -17.69 -7.02 -4.22
N GLU A 202 -18.92 -7.52 -4.27
CA GLU A 202 -19.46 -8.22 -5.47
C GLU A 202 -19.56 -7.26 -6.65
N GLU A 203 -20.11 -6.06 -6.44
CA GLU A 203 -20.24 -5.02 -7.45
C GLU A 203 -18.86 -4.59 -7.96
N VAL A 204 -17.95 -4.21 -7.06
CA VAL A 204 -16.60 -3.77 -7.41
C VAL A 204 -15.83 -4.87 -8.15
N SER A 205 -15.92 -6.11 -7.68
CA SER A 205 -15.23 -7.24 -8.33
C SER A 205 -15.77 -7.49 -9.74
N HIS A 206 -17.08 -7.45 -9.93
CA HIS A 206 -17.72 -7.60 -11.23
C HIS A 206 -17.31 -6.51 -12.21
N GLU A 207 -17.37 -5.25 -11.76
CA GLU A 207 -17.01 -4.10 -12.58
C GLU A 207 -15.54 -4.12 -13.01
N LEU A 208 -14.63 -4.44 -12.09
CA LEU A 208 -13.22 -4.50 -12.41
C LEU A 208 -12.86 -5.70 -13.29
N ALA A 209 -13.52 -6.86 -13.09
CA ALA A 209 -13.30 -8.02 -13.94
C ALA A 209 -13.76 -7.81 -15.39
N ALA A 210 -14.75 -6.94 -15.60
CA ALA A 210 -15.24 -6.60 -16.93
C ALA A 210 -14.36 -5.60 -17.70
N MET A 211 -13.38 -4.97 -17.03
CA MET A 211 -12.54 -3.94 -17.63
C MET A 211 -11.56 -4.52 -18.66
N PRO A 212 -11.41 -3.90 -19.83
CA PRO A 212 -10.39 -4.28 -20.80
C PRO A 212 -8.97 -4.19 -20.19
N GLY A 213 -8.19 -5.27 -20.35
CA GLY A 213 -6.82 -5.33 -19.82
C GLY A 213 -6.71 -5.79 -18.37
N VAL A 214 -7.82 -6.05 -17.68
CA VAL A 214 -7.83 -6.80 -16.42
C VAL A 214 -7.80 -8.29 -16.76
N ILE A 215 -6.82 -9.01 -16.20
CA ILE A 215 -6.56 -10.43 -16.46
C ILE A 215 -7.27 -11.30 -15.43
N ASP A 216 -7.31 -10.82 -14.18
CA ASP A 216 -7.88 -11.53 -13.04
C ASP A 216 -8.21 -10.53 -11.92
N VAL A 217 -9.06 -10.96 -10.99
CA VAL A 217 -9.42 -10.19 -9.80
C VAL A 217 -9.22 -11.06 -8.56
N LEU A 218 -8.47 -10.55 -7.59
CA LEU A 218 -8.26 -11.19 -6.30
C LEU A 218 -8.98 -10.41 -5.20
N VAL A 219 -9.62 -11.10 -4.28
CA VAL A 219 -10.30 -10.48 -3.13
C VAL A 219 -9.62 -10.92 -1.85
N ALA A 220 -9.29 -9.95 -0.98
CA ALA A 220 -8.69 -10.19 0.31
C ALA A 220 -9.32 -9.28 1.37
N PRO A 221 -9.74 -9.79 2.53
CA PRO A 221 -10.10 -8.94 3.67
C PRO A 221 -8.82 -8.23 4.20
N LEU A 222 -9.01 -7.04 4.78
CA LEU A 222 -7.96 -6.25 5.41
C LEU A 222 -7.77 -6.68 6.87
#